data_e8f7c99e9057856e1cc734b33ff820e0
#
_entry.id   e8f7c99e9057856e1cc734b33ff820e0
#
_cell.length_a   1.000
_cell.length_b   1.000
_cell.length_c   1.000
_cell.angle_alpha   90.00
_cell.angle_beta   90.00
_cell.angle_gamma   90.00
#
_symmetry.space_group_name_H-M   'P 1'
#
loop_
_entity.id
_entity.type
_entity.pdbx_description
1 polymer ?
#
loop_
_entity_poly.entity_id
_entity_poly.type
_entity_poly.pdbx_seq_one_letter_code
_entity_poly.pdbx_strand_id
1 'polypeptide(L)'
;MIFLSLFRRNVSRDFFDLMAGAFTTGLPAFGRGISFGPVQLGSDPRMPKEPFGNPAALRYFPRPMLDIRLLRDNPDDVKTRLRHRGGDSWTLVDPVLECDELRRSGETERQRLQGERNRLSKDIGGLRSRGEDSSALETEVRGIGERIKEIGEQADAADIRQRDLLMRIPNLPHEDCPLGADETANPVVRVWGEKPVFDGFAPQDHVALGQSLKLFDFEAGVRISASGFLVFTGAGARLQRALIQFLLDLHTTRHGYREVYTPFIVNRDCMEGTGQLPKFEDDMYGLEDNAFFLAPTAEVPVTNLYRDTLLGPGDFPVKLTAYTPCFRREAGSAGRESRGMIRMHQFDKVELVNIVAPEDSFAQLEILTAEAETVLQLLGLHYRTIELCTGDIGFSSAKTYDIEVWAPGHGGYLEVSSCSCFGDYQARRMKLRYKDADGKNRFCHTLNGSGTALPRLYVALLETCQQADGSIRLPGVLHDYLKAKEILPDGTLR
;
A
#
# COMPACT_ATOMS: atom_id res chain seq x y z
N MET A 1 15.70 -22.84 -15.16
CA MET A 1 16.17 -24.02 -15.93
C MET A 1 16.84 -25.11 -15.10
N ILE A 2 17.11 -24.90 -13.82
CA ILE A 2 17.76 -25.88 -12.92
C ILE A 2 16.74 -26.79 -12.19
N PHE A 3 15.49 -26.37 -12.07
CA PHE A 3 14.45 -27.17 -11.38
C PHE A 3 13.76 -28.25 -12.24
N LEU A 4 13.89 -28.20 -13.55
CA LEU A 4 13.30 -29.21 -14.45
C LEU A 4 14.23 -30.41 -14.76
N SER A 5 15.51 -30.36 -14.35
CA SER A 5 16.46 -31.44 -14.61
C SER A 5 16.49 -32.49 -13.50
N LEU A 6 15.94 -32.24 -12.33
CA LEU A 6 15.95 -33.17 -11.19
C LEU A 6 14.70 -34.07 -11.13
N PHE A 7 13.64 -33.78 -11.88
CA PHE A 7 12.40 -34.57 -11.87
C PHE A 7 12.37 -35.69 -12.92
N ARG A 8 13.38 -35.82 -13.82
CA ARG A 8 13.40 -36.81 -14.88
C ARG A 8 14.08 -38.14 -14.55
N ARG A 9 14.54 -38.36 -13.31
CA ARG A 9 15.35 -39.58 -13.01
C ARG A 9 14.72 -40.61 -12.09
N ASN A 10 13.51 -40.43 -11.55
CA ASN A 10 12.92 -41.42 -10.64
C ASN A 10 11.39 -41.53 -10.71
N VAL A 11 10.79 -41.60 -11.89
CA VAL A 11 9.39 -42.08 -12.03
C VAL A 11 9.42 -43.28 -12.93
N SER A 12 9.13 -44.46 -12.36
CA SER A 12 9.07 -45.74 -13.08
C SER A 12 7.91 -45.72 -14.10
N ARG A 13 8.07 -46.47 -15.19
CA ARG A 13 7.08 -46.64 -16.26
C ARG A 13 5.70 -47.12 -15.75
N ASP A 14 5.66 -47.74 -14.59
CA ASP A 14 4.46 -48.32 -13.97
C ASP A 14 3.44 -47.29 -13.46
N PHE A 15 3.84 -46.01 -13.27
CA PHE A 15 2.92 -44.96 -12.88
C PHE A 15 2.04 -44.45 -14.02
N PHE A 16 2.51 -44.56 -15.26
CA PHE A 16 1.73 -44.17 -16.45
C PHE A 16 0.71 -45.23 -16.86
N ASP A 17 1.00 -46.48 -16.63
CA ASP A 17 0.08 -47.57 -16.95
C ASP A 17 -1.07 -47.71 -15.93
N LEU A 18 -0.87 -47.24 -14.69
CA LEU A 18 -1.93 -47.23 -13.66
C LEU A 18 -3.00 -46.16 -13.92
N MET A 19 -2.66 -45.04 -14.56
CA MET A 19 -3.60 -43.98 -14.92
C MET A 19 -4.34 -44.20 -16.22
N ALA A 20 -3.83 -45.04 -17.10
CA ALA A 20 -4.51 -45.42 -18.35
C ALA A 20 -5.62 -46.47 -18.15
N GLY A 21 -5.58 -47.24 -17.04
CA GLY A 21 -6.56 -48.28 -16.71
C GLY A 21 -7.84 -47.80 -16.02
N ALA A 22 -7.89 -46.54 -15.53
CA ALA A 22 -9.01 -46.04 -14.74
C ALA A 22 -10.14 -45.38 -15.55
N PHE A 23 -10.04 -45.31 -16.88
CA PHE A 23 -11.01 -44.63 -17.75
C PHE A 23 -11.87 -45.57 -18.63
N THR A 24 -11.88 -46.85 -18.36
CA THR A 24 -12.71 -47.79 -19.11
C THR A 24 -13.65 -48.62 -18.23
N THR A 25 -14.63 -47.97 -17.57
CA THR A 25 -15.91 -48.66 -17.22
C THR A 25 -17.00 -47.60 -16.99
N GLY A 26 -17.89 -47.50 -17.94
CA GLY A 26 -19.32 -47.34 -17.90
C GLY A 26 -20.00 -46.19 -17.20
N LEU A 27 -20.44 -45.16 -17.94
CA LEU A 27 -21.65 -44.39 -17.65
C LEU A 27 -22.49 -44.22 -18.93
N PRO A 28 -23.85 -44.21 -18.87
CA PRO A 28 -24.72 -44.31 -20.02
C PRO A 28 -24.87 -42.98 -20.78
N ALA A 29 -25.16 -43.15 -22.08
CA ALA A 29 -25.32 -42.11 -23.09
C ALA A 29 -26.46 -41.10 -22.79
N PHE A 30 -26.15 -39.83 -22.84
CA PHE A 30 -27.09 -38.79 -23.26
C PHE A 30 -26.48 -38.00 -24.42
N GLY A 31 -27.32 -37.85 -25.43
CA GLY A 31 -26.95 -37.56 -26.79
C GLY A 31 -26.62 -36.12 -27.15
N ARG A 32 -26.08 -36.03 -28.34
CA ARG A 32 -25.84 -34.97 -29.32
C ARG A 32 -24.58 -34.12 -29.10
N GLY A 33 -23.63 -34.47 -29.88
CA GLY A 33 -22.61 -33.85 -30.69
C GLY A 33 -22.34 -32.35 -30.48
N ILE A 34 -21.19 -32.09 -29.84
CA ILE A 34 -20.37 -30.93 -30.15
C ILE A 34 -18.96 -31.49 -30.43
N SER A 35 -18.57 -31.43 -31.70
CA SER A 35 -17.23 -31.77 -32.16
C SER A 35 -16.29 -30.61 -31.82
N PHE A 36 -15.39 -30.80 -30.85
CA PHE A 36 -14.25 -29.91 -30.68
C PHE A 36 -13.14 -30.36 -31.63
N GLY A 37 -12.94 -29.58 -32.69
CA GLY A 37 -11.76 -29.72 -33.54
C GLY A 37 -10.50 -29.32 -32.73
N PRO A 38 -9.30 -29.80 -33.11
CA PRO A 38 -8.05 -29.44 -32.46
C PRO A 38 -7.86 -27.91 -32.56
N VAL A 39 -7.82 -27.25 -31.41
CA VAL A 39 -7.44 -25.83 -31.31
C VAL A 39 -5.96 -25.74 -31.66
N GLN A 40 -5.65 -25.31 -32.90
CA GLN A 40 -4.32 -24.85 -33.24
C GLN A 40 -4.09 -23.55 -32.45
N LEU A 41 -3.25 -23.61 -31.43
CA LEU A 41 -2.67 -22.43 -30.79
C LEU A 41 -1.78 -21.72 -31.82
N GLY A 42 -2.38 -20.83 -32.60
CA GLY A 42 -1.66 -19.88 -33.41
C GLY A 42 -0.82 -18.97 -32.50
N SER A 43 0.49 -18.92 -32.72
CA SER A 43 1.38 -17.97 -32.09
C SER A 43 0.98 -16.57 -32.55
N ASP A 44 0.35 -15.78 -31.69
CA ASP A 44 0.14 -14.34 -31.93
C ASP A 44 1.52 -13.66 -31.86
N PRO A 45 2.00 -13.05 -32.96
CA PRO A 45 3.31 -12.40 -32.98
C PRO A 45 3.41 -11.17 -32.08
N ARG A 46 2.31 -10.78 -31.39
CA ARG A 46 2.23 -9.64 -30.46
C ARG A 46 2.41 -10.03 -28.99
N MET A 47 2.52 -11.31 -28.66
CA MET A 47 2.89 -11.72 -27.32
C MET A 47 4.39 -11.49 -27.10
N PRO A 48 4.80 -10.78 -26.02
CA PRO A 48 6.21 -10.62 -25.69
C PRO A 48 6.84 -11.99 -25.41
N LYS A 49 7.97 -12.27 -26.05
CA LYS A 49 8.67 -13.56 -25.98
C LYS A 49 9.43 -13.78 -24.66
N GLU A 50 9.42 -12.81 -23.75
CA GLU A 50 10.05 -12.92 -22.45
C GLU A 50 8.98 -12.98 -21.35
N PRO A 51 9.04 -13.95 -20.44
CA PRO A 51 8.02 -14.14 -19.39
C PRO A 51 8.00 -13.01 -18.35
N PHE A 52 9.06 -12.20 -18.28
CA PHE A 52 9.14 -10.97 -17.48
C PHE A 52 9.84 -9.93 -18.33
N GLY A 53 9.09 -8.91 -18.77
CA GLY A 53 9.66 -7.80 -19.53
C GLY A 53 10.87 -7.21 -18.78
N ASN A 54 11.91 -6.82 -19.54
CA ASN A 54 13.13 -6.23 -18.99
C ASN A 54 12.76 -5.06 -18.04
N PRO A 55 12.99 -5.16 -16.73
CA PRO A 55 12.65 -4.10 -15.77
C PRO A 55 13.40 -2.78 -16.05
N ALA A 56 14.48 -2.82 -16.83
CA ALA A 56 15.22 -1.63 -17.25
C ALA A 56 14.53 -0.83 -18.36
N ALA A 57 13.50 -1.35 -19.04
CA ALA A 57 12.85 -0.70 -20.18
C ALA A 57 11.71 0.27 -19.78
N LEU A 58 11.19 0.15 -18.56
CA LEU A 58 10.19 1.07 -17.99
C LEU A 58 10.87 1.95 -16.93
N ARG A 59 11.69 2.91 -17.36
CA ARG A 59 12.08 4.01 -16.48
C ARG A 59 10.86 4.87 -16.22
N TYR A 60 10.05 4.44 -15.24
CA TYR A 60 9.05 5.29 -14.63
C TYR A 60 9.79 6.40 -13.89
N PHE A 61 9.59 7.65 -14.31
CA PHE A 61 10.07 8.81 -13.56
C PHE A 61 8.95 9.22 -12.60
N PRO A 62 9.04 8.91 -11.30
CA PRO A 62 8.04 9.34 -10.34
C PRO A 62 7.93 10.87 -10.38
N ARG A 63 6.71 11.38 -10.33
CA ARG A 63 6.49 12.83 -10.21
C ARG A 63 6.55 13.24 -8.75
N PRO A 64 6.98 14.47 -8.45
CA PRO A 64 7.09 14.97 -7.08
C PRO A 64 5.74 14.93 -6.36
N MET A 65 5.78 14.62 -5.06
CA MET A 65 4.64 14.41 -4.17
C MET A 65 3.94 15.69 -3.76
N LEU A 66 4.71 16.72 -3.41
CA LEU A 66 4.20 18.04 -3.13
C LEU A 66 4.21 18.87 -4.41
N ASP A 67 3.19 19.71 -4.58
CA ASP A 67 3.17 20.65 -5.70
C ASP A 67 4.31 21.65 -5.53
N ILE A 68 5.24 21.68 -6.50
CA ILE A 68 6.35 22.64 -6.49
C ILE A 68 5.86 24.10 -6.47
N ARG A 69 4.66 24.36 -6.97
CA ARG A 69 4.04 25.69 -6.89
C ARG A 69 3.73 26.06 -5.45
N LEU A 70 3.24 25.12 -4.64
CA LEU A 70 3.00 25.37 -3.23
C LEU A 70 4.29 25.74 -2.49
N LEU A 71 5.40 25.04 -2.79
CA LEU A 71 6.70 25.35 -2.19
C LEU A 71 7.22 26.73 -2.65
N ARG A 72 6.99 27.10 -3.92
CA ARG A 72 7.39 28.42 -4.45
C ARG A 72 6.58 29.57 -3.87
N ASP A 73 5.26 29.37 -3.82
CA ASP A 73 4.33 30.44 -3.49
C ASP A 73 4.30 30.70 -1.98
N ASN A 74 4.51 29.66 -1.14
CA ASN A 74 4.40 29.71 0.31
C ASN A 74 5.51 28.90 1.02
N PRO A 75 6.82 29.16 0.78
CA PRO A 75 7.91 28.35 1.33
C PRO A 75 7.96 28.33 2.86
N ASP A 76 7.67 29.46 3.50
CA ASP A 76 7.74 29.57 4.96
C ASP A 76 6.59 28.84 5.67
N ASP A 77 5.39 28.82 5.09
CA ASP A 77 4.26 28.02 5.58
C ASP A 77 4.60 26.53 5.47
N VAL A 78 5.08 26.09 4.30
CA VAL A 78 5.51 24.70 4.10
C VAL A 78 6.57 24.30 5.12
N LYS A 79 7.61 25.12 5.32
CA LYS A 79 8.65 24.85 6.33
C LYS A 79 8.07 24.76 7.74
N THR A 80 7.12 25.63 8.08
CA THR A 80 6.47 25.65 9.41
C THR A 80 5.68 24.37 9.63
N ARG A 81 4.84 23.97 8.67
CA ARG A 81 4.06 22.72 8.74
C ARG A 81 4.96 21.48 8.79
N LEU A 82 6.09 21.46 8.06
CA LEU A 82 7.07 20.39 8.16
C LEU A 82 7.79 20.35 9.52
N ARG A 83 8.06 21.50 10.14
CA ARG A 83 8.62 21.54 11.52
C ARG A 83 7.64 20.96 12.54
N HIS A 84 6.34 21.15 12.38
CA HIS A 84 5.33 20.54 13.22
C HIS A 84 5.35 19.01 13.17
N ARG A 85 5.84 18.40 12.06
CA ARG A 85 6.04 16.95 11.97
C ARG A 85 7.29 16.44 12.68
N GLY A 86 8.10 17.35 13.20
CA GLY A 86 9.42 16.97 13.75
C GLY A 86 10.46 16.65 12.69
N GLY A 87 11.66 16.35 13.14
CA GLY A 87 12.80 16.03 12.26
C GLY A 87 13.29 17.24 11.47
N ASP A 88 14.01 16.96 10.38
CA ASP A 88 14.75 17.95 9.58
C ASP A 88 14.25 18.13 8.14
N SER A 89 13.14 17.46 7.76
CA SER A 89 12.61 17.48 6.39
C SER A 89 12.32 18.88 5.83
N TRP A 90 12.05 19.86 6.72
CA TRP A 90 11.87 21.28 6.36
C TRP A 90 13.13 21.90 5.73
N THR A 91 14.33 21.38 6.02
CA THR A 91 15.59 21.84 5.45
C THR A 91 15.74 21.52 3.97
N LEU A 92 14.94 20.57 3.46
CA LEU A 92 14.95 20.16 2.05
C LEU A 92 14.22 21.15 1.13
N VAL A 93 13.43 22.08 1.69
CA VAL A 93 12.62 23.04 0.91
C VAL A 93 13.48 23.95 0.08
N ASP A 94 14.51 24.57 0.68
CA ASP A 94 15.40 25.50 -0.05
C ASP A 94 16.19 24.79 -1.17
N PRO A 95 16.85 23.63 -0.95
CA PRO A 95 17.47 22.87 -2.03
C PRO A 95 16.52 22.47 -3.17
N VAL A 96 15.24 22.19 -2.86
CA VAL A 96 14.23 21.92 -3.89
C VAL A 96 13.96 23.16 -4.73
N LEU A 97 13.83 24.33 -4.09
CA LEU A 97 13.60 25.61 -4.78
C LEU A 97 14.80 26.04 -5.62
N GLU A 98 16.03 25.83 -5.13
CA GLU A 98 17.25 26.03 -5.91
C GLU A 98 17.27 25.19 -7.20
N CYS A 99 16.93 23.90 -7.08
CA CYS A 99 16.82 23.03 -8.26
C CYS A 99 15.71 23.48 -9.22
N ASP A 100 14.56 23.94 -8.71
CA ASP A 100 13.47 24.44 -9.53
C ASP A 100 13.87 25.70 -10.31
N GLU A 101 14.59 26.62 -9.67
CA GLU A 101 15.09 27.83 -10.32
C GLU A 101 16.12 27.51 -11.42
N LEU A 102 17.09 26.63 -11.14
CA LEU A 102 18.07 26.17 -12.13
C LEU A 102 17.40 25.50 -13.33
N ARG A 103 16.43 24.66 -13.10
CA ARG A 103 15.68 23.98 -14.16
C ARG A 103 14.90 24.99 -15.02
N ARG A 104 14.19 25.94 -14.41
CA ARG A 104 13.35 26.93 -15.10
C ARG A 104 14.19 27.96 -15.88
N SER A 105 15.24 28.49 -15.26
CA SER A 105 16.15 29.43 -15.91
C SER A 105 16.90 28.75 -17.06
N GLY A 106 17.36 27.50 -16.85
CA GLY A 106 17.99 26.69 -17.90
C GLY A 106 17.06 26.42 -19.08
N GLU A 107 15.80 26.05 -18.84
CA GLU A 107 14.82 25.84 -19.91
C GLU A 107 14.51 27.13 -20.68
N THR A 108 14.39 28.27 -19.99
CA THR A 108 14.16 29.58 -20.61
C THR A 108 15.34 29.99 -21.52
N GLU A 109 16.58 29.83 -21.02
CA GLU A 109 17.79 30.16 -21.77
C GLU A 109 18.00 29.21 -22.97
N ARG A 110 17.69 27.90 -22.76
CA ARG A 110 17.72 26.93 -23.85
C ARG A 110 16.77 27.30 -24.99
N GLN A 111 15.55 27.72 -24.67
CA GLN A 111 14.57 28.18 -25.66
C GLN A 111 15.04 29.46 -26.40
N ARG A 112 15.63 30.41 -25.67
CA ARG A 112 16.21 31.61 -26.25
C ARG A 112 17.33 31.28 -27.25
N LEU A 113 18.30 30.47 -26.83
CA LEU A 113 19.44 30.06 -27.67
C LEU A 113 18.99 29.20 -28.87
N GLN A 114 17.98 28.36 -28.71
CA GLN A 114 17.37 27.59 -29.79
C GLN A 114 16.77 28.52 -30.87
N GLY A 115 16.07 29.58 -30.44
CA GLY A 115 15.53 30.62 -31.33
C GLY A 115 16.64 31.36 -32.09
N GLU A 116 17.72 31.74 -31.40
CA GLU A 116 18.88 32.39 -31.99
C GLU A 116 19.60 31.49 -32.99
N ARG A 117 19.87 30.25 -32.65
CA ARG A 117 20.44 29.24 -33.55
C ARG A 117 19.61 29.06 -34.83
N ASN A 118 18.29 29.00 -34.70
CA ASN A 118 17.41 28.87 -35.87
C ASN A 118 17.47 30.11 -36.79
N ARG A 119 17.56 31.33 -36.23
CA ARG A 119 17.73 32.57 -37.00
C ARG A 119 19.05 32.56 -37.76
N LEU A 120 20.18 32.33 -37.07
CA LEU A 120 21.51 32.28 -37.68
C LEU A 120 21.62 31.20 -38.75
N SER A 121 21.01 30.02 -38.53
CA SER A 121 20.97 28.96 -39.54
C SER A 121 20.25 29.39 -40.82
N LYS A 122 19.21 30.23 -40.72
CA LYS A 122 18.51 30.80 -41.85
C LYS A 122 19.40 31.81 -42.59
N ASP A 123 20.13 32.65 -41.84
CA ASP A 123 21.06 33.66 -42.40
C ASP A 123 22.22 32.97 -43.14
N ILE A 124 22.80 31.88 -42.58
CA ILE A 124 23.79 31.04 -43.26
C ILE A 124 23.25 30.50 -44.59
N GLY A 125 22.00 29.98 -44.59
CA GLY A 125 21.34 29.54 -45.83
C GLY A 125 21.24 30.65 -46.89
N GLY A 126 20.92 31.89 -46.45
CA GLY A 126 20.87 33.06 -47.31
C GLY A 126 22.23 33.46 -47.87
N LEU A 127 23.30 33.47 -47.06
CA LEU A 127 24.67 33.76 -47.49
C LEU A 127 25.16 32.71 -48.51
N ARG A 128 25.00 31.44 -48.21
CA ARG A 128 25.38 30.32 -49.09
C ARG A 128 24.67 30.40 -50.47
N SER A 129 23.38 30.78 -50.46
CA SER A 129 22.64 30.92 -51.72
C SER A 129 23.14 32.05 -52.58
N ARG A 130 23.83 33.07 -52.04
CA ARG A 130 24.46 34.18 -52.71
C ARG A 130 25.94 33.94 -52.99
N GLY A 131 26.50 32.79 -52.58
CA GLY A 131 27.94 32.52 -52.75
C GLY A 131 28.84 33.29 -51.78
N GLU A 132 28.27 33.82 -50.66
CA GLU A 132 28.98 34.62 -49.67
C GLU A 132 29.56 33.74 -48.59
N ASP A 133 30.65 34.17 -47.91
CA ASP A 133 31.26 33.41 -46.80
C ASP A 133 30.35 33.37 -45.55
N SER A 134 30.10 32.17 -45.06
CA SER A 134 29.28 31.92 -43.86
C SER A 134 30.08 31.38 -42.69
N SER A 135 31.38 31.24 -42.77
CA SER A 135 32.23 30.51 -41.81
C SER A 135 32.16 31.08 -40.39
N ALA A 136 32.06 32.40 -40.24
CA ALA A 136 31.92 33.05 -38.93
C ALA A 136 30.60 32.66 -38.24
N LEU A 137 29.48 32.74 -38.97
CA LEU A 137 28.16 32.36 -38.45
C LEU A 137 28.05 30.86 -38.16
N GLU A 138 28.72 30.02 -38.94
CA GLU A 138 28.78 28.59 -38.70
C GLU A 138 29.52 28.25 -37.39
N THR A 139 30.59 28.99 -37.10
CA THR A 139 31.32 28.87 -35.83
C THR A 139 30.45 29.31 -34.65
N GLU A 140 29.73 30.44 -34.79
CA GLU A 140 28.78 30.93 -33.78
C GLU A 140 27.65 29.93 -33.52
N VAL A 141 27.03 29.39 -34.57
CA VAL A 141 25.97 28.34 -34.45
C VAL A 141 26.49 27.11 -33.75
N ARG A 142 27.75 26.71 -33.99
CA ARG A 142 28.38 25.58 -33.26
C ARG A 142 28.51 25.88 -31.77
N GLY A 143 29.03 27.07 -31.42
CA GLY A 143 29.16 27.49 -30.01
C GLY A 143 27.82 27.57 -29.29
N ILE A 144 26.77 28.09 -29.96
CA ILE A 144 25.40 28.08 -29.43
C ILE A 144 24.93 26.64 -29.23
N GLY A 145 25.23 25.72 -30.14
CA GLY A 145 24.88 24.31 -30.03
C GLY A 145 25.51 23.64 -28.79
N GLU A 146 26.81 23.93 -28.55
CA GLU A 146 27.52 23.45 -27.37
C GLU A 146 26.91 24.01 -26.07
N ARG A 147 26.58 25.30 -26.08
CA ARG A 147 25.95 25.94 -24.90
C ARG A 147 24.53 25.41 -24.62
N ILE A 148 23.72 25.15 -25.64
CA ILE A 148 22.41 24.49 -25.49
C ILE A 148 22.56 23.13 -24.83
N LYS A 149 23.55 22.34 -25.23
CA LYS A 149 23.84 21.04 -24.68
C LYS A 149 24.21 21.12 -23.20
N GLU A 150 25.15 21.99 -22.84
CA GLU A 150 25.61 22.20 -21.47
C GLU A 150 24.47 22.62 -20.54
N ILE A 151 23.64 23.60 -20.95
CA ILE A 151 22.48 24.06 -20.18
C ILE A 151 21.44 22.95 -20.06
N GLY A 152 21.23 22.14 -21.11
CA GLY A 152 20.34 20.99 -21.07
C GLY A 152 20.78 19.96 -20.01
N GLU A 153 22.08 19.60 -20.01
CA GLU A 153 22.62 18.65 -19.01
C GLU A 153 22.50 19.17 -17.57
N GLN A 154 22.71 20.49 -17.36
CA GLN A 154 22.54 21.11 -16.04
C GLN A 154 21.06 21.11 -15.59
N ALA A 155 20.14 21.44 -16.49
CA ALA A 155 18.71 21.44 -16.20
C ALA A 155 18.18 20.03 -15.92
N ASP A 156 18.65 19.02 -16.67
CA ASP A 156 18.28 17.61 -16.45
C ASP A 156 18.81 17.10 -15.10
N ALA A 157 20.06 17.45 -14.75
CA ALA A 157 20.64 17.11 -13.45
C ALA A 157 19.87 17.77 -12.29
N ALA A 158 19.47 19.04 -12.45
CA ALA A 158 18.64 19.74 -11.48
C ALA A 158 17.25 19.11 -11.32
N ASP A 159 16.63 18.66 -12.41
CA ASP A 159 15.33 17.97 -12.40
C ASP A 159 15.43 16.64 -11.64
N ILE A 160 16.46 15.84 -11.89
CA ILE A 160 16.69 14.58 -11.19
C ILE A 160 16.88 14.81 -9.68
N ARG A 161 17.75 15.79 -9.32
CA ARG A 161 18.00 16.13 -7.91
C ARG A 161 16.75 16.68 -7.22
N GLN A 162 15.97 17.53 -7.89
CA GLN A 162 14.70 18.05 -7.37
C GLN A 162 13.73 16.93 -7.01
N ARG A 163 13.60 15.94 -7.92
CA ARG A 163 12.73 14.78 -7.69
C ARG A 163 13.18 13.96 -6.50
N ASP A 164 14.47 13.64 -6.39
CA ASP A 164 15.01 12.89 -5.26
C ASP A 164 14.72 13.59 -3.93
N LEU A 165 14.96 14.90 -3.86
CA LEU A 165 14.66 15.71 -2.67
C LEU A 165 13.16 15.68 -2.32
N LEU A 166 12.30 15.91 -3.31
CA LEU A 166 10.84 15.89 -3.11
C LEU A 166 10.32 14.51 -2.67
N MET A 167 10.95 13.40 -3.09
CA MET A 167 10.58 12.06 -2.65
C MET A 167 10.84 11.82 -1.16
N ARG A 168 11.70 12.62 -0.53
CA ARG A 168 12.08 12.54 0.89
C ARG A 168 11.30 13.50 1.78
N ILE A 169 10.52 14.41 1.20
CA ILE A 169 9.67 15.32 1.96
C ILE A 169 8.34 14.62 2.26
N PRO A 170 7.91 14.53 3.55
CA PRO A 170 6.61 13.96 3.90
C PRO A 170 5.46 14.85 3.43
N ASN A 171 4.25 14.30 3.44
CA ASN A 171 3.05 15.10 3.21
C ASN A 171 2.87 16.17 4.27
N LEU A 172 2.16 17.24 3.94
CA LEU A 172 1.85 18.30 4.91
C LEU A 172 0.66 17.91 5.79
N PRO A 173 0.75 18.10 7.12
CA PRO A 173 -0.40 17.88 8.00
C PRO A 173 -1.56 18.80 7.59
N HIS A 174 -2.80 18.31 7.71
CA HIS A 174 -3.98 19.19 7.57
C HIS A 174 -3.98 20.26 8.65
N GLU A 175 -4.62 21.40 8.39
CA GLU A 175 -4.64 22.52 9.33
C GLU A 175 -5.33 22.19 10.66
N ASP A 176 -6.34 21.30 10.64
CA ASP A 176 -7.04 20.81 11.83
C ASP A 176 -6.29 19.70 12.58
N CYS A 177 -5.14 19.23 12.06
CA CYS A 177 -4.40 18.17 12.72
C CYS A 177 -3.85 18.67 14.08
N PRO A 178 -4.07 17.93 15.19
CA PRO A 178 -3.57 18.32 16.50
C PRO A 178 -2.06 18.56 16.49
N LEU A 179 -1.61 19.66 17.08
CA LEU A 179 -0.18 19.92 17.23
C LEU A 179 0.39 19.09 18.38
N GLY A 180 1.45 18.32 18.10
CA GLY A 180 2.11 17.49 19.10
C GLY A 180 3.41 16.93 18.58
N ALA A 181 4.31 16.49 19.47
CA ALA A 181 5.62 15.96 19.13
C ALA A 181 5.61 14.44 18.91
N ASP A 182 4.73 13.72 19.61
CA ASP A 182 4.67 12.26 19.64
C ASP A 182 3.27 11.77 20.04
N GLU A 183 3.09 10.46 20.16
CA GLU A 183 1.84 9.77 20.47
C GLU A 183 1.16 10.24 21.77
N THR A 184 1.89 10.85 22.71
CA THR A 184 1.32 11.34 23.98
C THR A 184 0.40 12.55 23.80
N ALA A 185 0.52 13.23 22.66
CA ALA A 185 -0.30 14.38 22.29
C ALA A 185 -1.56 14.03 21.48
N ASN A 186 -1.79 12.75 21.17
CA ASN A 186 -2.94 12.30 20.41
C ASN A 186 -4.24 12.38 21.23
N PRO A 187 -5.21 13.24 20.89
CA PRO A 187 -6.47 13.31 21.62
C PRO A 187 -7.36 12.09 21.34
N VAL A 188 -8.04 11.60 22.37
CA VAL A 188 -9.13 10.63 22.21
C VAL A 188 -10.36 11.39 21.71
N VAL A 189 -10.83 11.04 20.52
CA VAL A 189 -11.98 11.71 19.88
C VAL A 189 -13.28 10.93 20.03
N ARG A 190 -13.22 9.60 20.18
CA ARG A 190 -14.38 8.72 20.38
C ARG A 190 -14.05 7.55 21.31
N VAL A 191 -15.04 7.09 22.05
CA VAL A 191 -14.96 5.86 22.87
C VAL A 191 -16.27 5.09 22.68
N TRP A 192 -16.20 3.78 22.55
CA TRP A 192 -17.37 2.92 22.43
C TRP A 192 -17.30 1.71 23.34
N GLY A 193 -18.46 1.34 23.93
CA GLY A 193 -18.60 0.21 24.80
C GLY A 193 -17.95 0.43 26.18
N GLU A 194 -17.92 -0.63 26.98
CA GLU A 194 -17.30 -0.67 28.28
C GLU A 194 -16.21 -1.73 28.33
N LYS A 195 -15.18 -1.51 29.14
CA LYS A 195 -14.15 -2.53 29.38
C LYS A 195 -14.78 -3.75 30.02
N PRO A 196 -14.46 -4.98 29.54
CA PRO A 196 -15.02 -6.20 30.10
C PRO A 196 -14.63 -6.36 31.56
N VAL A 197 -15.60 -6.81 32.38
CA VAL A 197 -15.40 -7.18 33.78
C VAL A 197 -15.39 -8.69 33.87
N PHE A 198 -14.43 -9.24 34.60
CA PHE A 198 -14.27 -10.69 34.79
C PHE A 198 -14.56 -11.03 36.25
N ASP A 199 -15.71 -11.67 36.50
CA ASP A 199 -16.12 -12.06 37.86
C ASP A 199 -15.45 -13.38 38.26
N GLY A 200 -14.68 -13.35 39.33
CA GLY A 200 -14.08 -14.53 39.93
C GLY A 200 -12.82 -15.09 39.30
N PHE A 201 -12.28 -14.48 38.26
CA PHE A 201 -11.00 -14.86 37.65
C PHE A 201 -10.24 -13.66 37.04
N ALA A 202 -8.92 -13.78 36.95
CA ALA A 202 -8.10 -12.81 36.27
C ALA A 202 -7.99 -13.18 34.77
N PRO A 203 -8.15 -12.24 33.84
CA PRO A 203 -8.02 -12.53 32.42
C PRO A 203 -6.58 -12.93 32.06
N GLN A 204 -6.45 -14.00 31.27
CA GLN A 204 -5.19 -14.46 30.73
C GLN A 204 -4.88 -13.70 29.42
N ASP A 205 -3.59 -13.55 29.10
CA ASP A 205 -3.16 -13.01 27.83
C ASP A 205 -3.35 -14.02 26.67
N HIS A 206 -3.34 -13.52 25.44
CA HIS A 206 -3.54 -14.34 24.24
C HIS A 206 -2.51 -15.46 24.08
N VAL A 207 -1.27 -15.29 24.60
CA VAL A 207 -0.24 -16.31 24.52
C VAL A 207 -0.61 -17.50 25.39
N ALA A 208 -1.00 -17.26 26.65
CA ALA A 208 -1.45 -18.31 27.56
C ALA A 208 -2.71 -19.01 27.04
N LEU A 209 -3.71 -18.23 26.56
CA LEU A 209 -4.93 -18.77 25.95
C LEU A 209 -4.63 -19.62 24.72
N GLY A 210 -3.79 -19.12 23.83
CA GLY A 210 -3.43 -19.82 22.59
C GLY A 210 -2.68 -21.12 22.83
N GLN A 211 -1.83 -21.17 23.85
CA GLN A 211 -1.13 -22.39 24.26
C GLN A 211 -2.09 -23.42 24.88
N SER A 212 -2.94 -23.02 25.83
CA SER A 212 -3.88 -23.90 26.47
C SER A 212 -4.90 -24.49 25.50
N LEU A 213 -5.42 -23.67 24.58
CA LEU A 213 -6.43 -24.04 23.58
C LEU A 213 -5.80 -24.58 22.27
N LYS A 214 -4.48 -24.63 22.15
CA LYS A 214 -3.74 -25.11 20.96
C LYS A 214 -4.14 -24.38 19.67
N LEU A 215 -4.32 -23.06 19.75
CA LEU A 215 -4.80 -22.26 18.62
C LEU A 215 -3.67 -21.88 17.66
N PHE A 216 -2.44 -21.81 18.16
CA PHE A 216 -1.25 -21.47 17.38
C PHE A 216 0.04 -22.02 17.99
N ASP A 217 1.06 -22.13 17.15
CA ASP A 217 2.38 -22.69 17.48
C ASP A 217 3.48 -21.73 17.03
N PHE A 218 4.09 -21.03 18.01
CA PHE A 218 5.22 -20.12 17.75
C PHE A 218 6.50 -20.87 17.41
N GLU A 219 6.74 -22.03 18.05
CA GLU A 219 7.95 -22.81 17.77
C GLU A 219 7.97 -23.35 16.34
N ALA A 220 6.81 -23.80 15.84
CA ALA A 220 6.67 -24.16 14.43
C ALA A 220 6.94 -22.97 13.51
N GLY A 221 6.45 -21.78 13.85
CA GLY A 221 6.73 -20.55 13.11
C GLY A 221 8.23 -20.26 13.03
N VAL A 222 8.92 -20.35 14.16
CA VAL A 222 10.39 -20.16 14.22
C VAL A 222 11.14 -21.22 13.38
N ARG A 223 10.70 -22.49 13.42
CA ARG A 223 11.32 -23.56 12.60
C ARG A 223 11.18 -23.33 11.09
N ILE A 224 10.06 -22.71 10.68
CA ILE A 224 9.75 -22.49 9.23
C ILE A 224 10.44 -21.22 8.73
N SER A 225 10.44 -20.14 9.52
CA SER A 225 10.79 -18.82 8.99
C SER A 225 11.74 -18.00 9.88
N ALA A 226 11.59 -17.95 11.17
CA ALA A 226 12.37 -17.29 12.21
C ALA A 226 11.43 -16.76 13.33
N SER A 227 11.97 -15.99 14.31
CA SER A 227 11.15 -15.25 15.29
C SER A 227 10.22 -14.24 14.59
N GLY A 228 9.09 -13.93 15.21
CA GLY A 228 8.10 -13.02 14.62
C GLY A 228 7.17 -13.66 13.57
N PHE A 229 7.23 -14.99 13.41
CA PHE A 229 6.27 -15.79 12.64
C PHE A 229 5.55 -16.78 13.54
N LEU A 230 4.33 -17.18 13.15
CA LEU A 230 3.58 -18.18 13.87
C LEU A 230 2.80 -19.09 12.91
N VAL A 231 2.39 -20.25 13.40
CA VAL A 231 1.49 -21.17 12.71
C VAL A 231 0.17 -21.22 13.45
N PHE A 232 -0.94 -20.88 12.81
CA PHE A 232 -2.28 -21.13 13.33
C PHE A 232 -2.63 -22.59 13.17
N THR A 233 -3.27 -23.19 14.21
CA THR A 233 -3.64 -24.61 14.21
C THR A 233 -5.12 -24.79 14.57
N GLY A 234 -5.75 -25.89 14.15
CA GLY A 234 -7.08 -26.31 14.56
C GLY A 234 -8.15 -25.20 14.50
N ALA A 235 -8.76 -24.93 15.66
CA ALA A 235 -9.76 -23.87 15.82
C ALA A 235 -9.17 -22.48 15.54
N GLY A 236 -7.89 -22.26 15.86
CA GLY A 236 -7.20 -20.99 15.58
C GLY A 236 -7.14 -20.66 14.10
N ALA A 237 -6.75 -21.60 13.26
CA ALA A 237 -6.73 -21.41 11.81
C ALA A 237 -8.15 -21.19 11.23
N ARG A 238 -9.17 -21.86 11.81
CA ARG A 238 -10.56 -21.63 11.40
C ARG A 238 -11.07 -20.25 11.81
N LEU A 239 -10.71 -19.78 13.00
CA LEU A 239 -11.07 -18.44 13.48
C LEU A 239 -10.41 -17.36 12.61
N GLN A 240 -9.12 -17.50 12.26
CA GLN A 240 -8.41 -16.59 11.35
C GLN A 240 -9.15 -16.45 10.02
N ARG A 241 -9.50 -17.56 9.39
CA ARG A 241 -10.25 -17.57 8.14
C ARG A 241 -11.66 -17.00 8.27
N ALA A 242 -12.34 -17.28 9.37
CA ALA A 242 -13.68 -16.76 9.65
C ALA A 242 -13.68 -15.24 9.82
N LEU A 243 -12.67 -14.69 10.49
CA LEU A 243 -12.48 -13.23 10.59
C LEU A 243 -12.26 -12.59 9.23
N ILE A 244 -11.40 -13.17 8.37
CA ILE A 244 -11.18 -12.65 7.01
C ILE A 244 -12.50 -12.60 6.23
N GLN A 245 -13.27 -13.71 6.24
CA GLN A 245 -14.55 -13.77 5.54
C GLN A 245 -15.57 -12.77 6.09
N PHE A 246 -15.71 -12.70 7.41
CA PHE A 246 -16.60 -11.74 8.06
C PHE A 246 -16.28 -10.30 7.67
N LEU A 247 -15.00 -9.91 7.68
CA LEU A 247 -14.57 -8.56 7.33
C LEU A 247 -14.86 -8.23 5.88
N LEU A 248 -14.53 -9.12 4.96
CA LEU A 248 -14.80 -8.92 3.52
C LEU A 248 -16.31 -8.84 3.26
N ASP A 249 -17.12 -9.74 3.82
CA ASP A 249 -18.57 -9.74 3.66
C ASP A 249 -19.20 -8.46 4.25
N LEU A 250 -18.75 -8.02 5.42
CA LEU A 250 -19.22 -6.78 6.04
C LEU A 250 -19.00 -5.57 5.12
N HIS A 251 -17.76 -5.41 4.65
CA HIS A 251 -17.42 -4.23 3.85
C HIS A 251 -18.03 -4.27 2.45
N THR A 252 -18.18 -5.43 1.85
CA THR A 252 -18.79 -5.55 0.50
C THR A 252 -20.30 -5.43 0.55
N THR A 253 -20.99 -6.01 1.55
CA THR A 253 -22.45 -6.07 1.58
C THR A 253 -23.08 -4.88 2.28
N ARG A 254 -22.45 -4.33 3.34
CA ARG A 254 -23.00 -3.24 4.15
C ARG A 254 -22.41 -1.88 3.81
N HIS A 255 -21.12 -1.81 3.50
CA HIS A 255 -20.40 -0.55 3.32
C HIS A 255 -20.19 -0.19 1.84
N GLY A 256 -20.60 -1.07 0.91
CA GLY A 256 -20.58 -0.80 -0.53
C GLY A 256 -19.19 -0.82 -1.17
N TYR A 257 -18.21 -1.49 -0.55
CA TYR A 257 -16.90 -1.72 -1.17
C TYR A 257 -16.98 -2.79 -2.25
N ARG A 258 -16.23 -2.61 -3.31
CA ARG A 258 -15.95 -3.65 -4.29
C ARG A 258 -14.71 -4.43 -3.86
N GLU A 259 -14.86 -5.73 -3.66
CA GLU A 259 -13.73 -6.61 -3.38
C GLU A 259 -12.84 -6.77 -4.60
N VAL A 260 -11.54 -6.74 -4.38
CA VAL A 260 -10.52 -7.06 -5.38
C VAL A 260 -9.50 -8.04 -4.78
N TYR A 261 -9.00 -8.94 -5.60
CA TYR A 261 -7.93 -9.87 -5.24
C TYR A 261 -6.69 -9.55 -6.05
N THR A 262 -5.66 -9.04 -5.38
CA THR A 262 -4.44 -8.52 -6.02
C THR A 262 -3.26 -9.49 -5.85
N PRO A 263 -2.22 -9.41 -6.71
CA PRO A 263 -0.93 -10.01 -6.42
C PRO A 263 -0.34 -9.50 -5.10
N PHE A 264 0.36 -10.37 -4.37
CA PHE A 264 1.07 -10.01 -3.12
C PHE A 264 2.53 -9.62 -3.36
N ILE A 265 3.02 -9.85 -4.56
CA ILE A 265 4.30 -9.35 -5.06
C ILE A 265 4.01 -8.13 -5.92
N VAL A 266 4.59 -6.99 -5.55
CA VAL A 266 4.39 -5.70 -6.21
C VAL A 266 5.72 -5.18 -6.75
N ASN A 267 5.69 -4.45 -7.85
CA ASN A 267 6.90 -3.80 -8.38
C ASN A 267 7.28 -2.55 -7.56
N ARG A 268 8.52 -2.08 -7.74
CA ARG A 268 9.05 -0.91 -7.06
C ARG A 268 8.17 0.33 -7.26
N ASP A 269 7.64 0.53 -8.47
CA ASP A 269 6.78 1.68 -8.77
C ASP A 269 5.50 1.73 -7.93
N CYS A 270 4.94 0.56 -7.56
CA CYS A 270 3.80 0.49 -6.65
C CYS A 270 4.17 0.97 -5.24
N MET A 271 5.34 0.57 -4.74
CA MET A 271 5.85 0.98 -3.44
C MET A 271 6.16 2.48 -3.38
N GLU A 272 6.68 3.04 -4.47
CA GLU A 272 6.91 4.48 -4.61
C GLU A 272 5.59 5.24 -4.74
N GLY A 273 4.62 4.69 -5.48
CA GLY A 273 3.32 5.30 -5.74
C GLY A 273 2.52 5.61 -4.47
N THR A 274 2.54 4.73 -3.49
CA THR A 274 1.85 4.90 -2.20
C THR A 274 2.71 5.48 -1.09
N GLY A 275 4.03 5.66 -1.34
CA GLY A 275 4.92 6.41 -0.42
C GLY A 275 5.71 5.56 0.57
N GLN A 276 5.72 4.23 0.41
CA GLN A 276 6.59 3.35 1.21
C GLN A 276 8.06 3.57 0.86
N LEU A 277 8.36 3.74 -0.42
CA LEU A 277 9.72 4.05 -0.89
C LEU A 277 9.88 5.54 -1.22
N PRO A 278 11.11 6.06 -1.03
CA PRO A 278 12.33 5.40 -0.53
C PRO A 278 12.42 5.28 0.99
N LYS A 279 11.55 5.93 1.76
CA LYS A 279 11.67 6.16 3.21
C LYS A 279 11.80 4.86 4.03
N PHE A 280 11.02 3.83 3.70
CA PHE A 280 10.89 2.60 4.50
C PHE A 280 11.50 1.37 3.82
N GLU A 281 12.48 1.55 2.93
CA GLU A 281 13.07 0.43 2.17
C GLU A 281 13.63 -0.67 3.08
N ASP A 282 14.25 -0.29 4.21
CA ASP A 282 14.83 -1.25 5.18
C ASP A 282 13.76 -2.11 5.90
N ASP A 283 12.51 -1.61 5.98
CA ASP A 283 11.38 -2.33 6.58
C ASP A 283 10.66 -3.26 5.60
N MET A 284 11.03 -3.24 4.31
CA MET A 284 10.36 -4.01 3.26
C MET A 284 11.10 -5.30 2.94
N TYR A 285 10.35 -6.36 2.60
CA TYR A 285 10.90 -7.58 2.02
C TYR A 285 11.09 -7.41 0.53
N GLY A 286 12.32 -7.07 0.10
CA GLY A 286 12.70 -6.94 -1.30
C GLY A 286 13.03 -8.29 -1.95
N LEU A 287 12.75 -8.41 -3.25
CA LEU A 287 13.03 -9.55 -4.12
C LEU A 287 13.78 -9.05 -5.36
N GLU A 288 14.64 -9.90 -5.94
CA GLU A 288 15.37 -9.59 -7.19
C GLU A 288 16.03 -8.21 -7.17
N ASP A 289 16.94 -8.01 -6.23
CA ASP A 289 17.67 -6.74 -6.04
C ASP A 289 16.73 -5.52 -5.87
N ASN A 290 15.62 -5.73 -5.16
CA ASN A 290 14.58 -4.72 -4.89
C ASN A 290 13.86 -4.21 -6.15
N ALA A 291 13.76 -5.01 -7.20
CA ALA A 291 12.87 -4.75 -8.33
C ALA A 291 11.40 -5.04 -7.96
N PHE A 292 11.18 -6.03 -7.08
CA PHE A 292 9.90 -6.41 -6.53
C PHE A 292 9.94 -6.45 -5.01
N PHE A 293 8.76 -6.41 -4.39
CA PHE A 293 8.58 -6.45 -2.94
C PHE A 293 7.37 -7.31 -2.57
N LEU A 294 7.43 -7.97 -1.42
CA LEU A 294 6.24 -8.49 -0.79
C LEU A 294 5.42 -7.31 -0.24
N ALA A 295 4.11 -7.31 -0.48
CA ALA A 295 3.23 -6.20 -0.10
C ALA A 295 3.19 -6.02 1.42
N PRO A 296 3.52 -4.83 1.97
CA PRO A 296 3.44 -4.56 3.41
C PRO A 296 2.02 -4.25 3.88
N THR A 297 1.11 -4.02 2.95
CA THR A 297 -0.31 -3.70 3.12
C THR A 297 -1.01 -3.83 1.77
N ALA A 298 -2.29 -4.18 1.76
CA ALA A 298 -3.09 -4.19 0.54
C ALA A 298 -3.29 -2.79 -0.07
N GLU A 299 -3.10 -1.71 0.70
CA GLU A 299 -3.08 -0.35 0.19
C GLU A 299 -2.21 -0.23 -1.07
N VAL A 300 -0.99 -0.82 -1.04
CA VAL A 300 -0.03 -0.70 -2.14
C VAL A 300 -0.59 -1.25 -3.45
N PRO A 301 -0.96 -2.54 -3.57
CA PRO A 301 -1.48 -3.04 -4.83
C PRO A 301 -2.86 -2.45 -5.19
N VAL A 302 -3.76 -2.24 -4.22
CA VAL A 302 -5.13 -1.79 -4.49
C VAL A 302 -5.16 -0.35 -5.01
N THR A 303 -4.45 0.58 -4.37
CA THR A 303 -4.39 1.97 -4.81
C THR A 303 -3.75 2.08 -6.20
N ASN A 304 -2.71 1.28 -6.48
CA ASN A 304 -2.01 1.25 -7.75
C ASN A 304 -2.81 0.61 -8.92
N LEU A 305 -3.99 0.02 -8.67
CA LEU A 305 -4.92 -0.35 -9.76
C LEU A 305 -5.32 0.86 -10.61
N TYR A 306 -5.25 2.05 -10.02
CA TYR A 306 -5.61 3.31 -10.68
C TYR A 306 -4.39 4.16 -11.07
N ARG A 307 -3.18 3.61 -11.04
CA ARG A 307 -1.98 4.31 -11.52
C ARG A 307 -2.12 4.68 -12.99
N ASP A 308 -1.65 5.88 -13.37
CA ASP A 308 -1.75 6.47 -14.71
C ASP A 308 -3.18 6.59 -15.27
N THR A 309 -4.20 6.61 -14.38
CA THR A 309 -5.61 6.66 -14.77
C THR A 309 -6.15 8.09 -14.75
N LEU A 310 -7.08 8.37 -15.67
CA LEU A 310 -7.89 9.58 -15.71
C LEU A 310 -9.35 9.20 -15.51
N LEU A 311 -9.90 9.52 -14.35
CA LEU A 311 -11.29 9.25 -13.98
C LEU A 311 -12.24 10.33 -14.51
N GLY A 312 -13.51 10.00 -14.67
CA GLY A 312 -14.60 10.93 -14.90
C GLY A 312 -15.23 11.41 -13.58
N PRO A 313 -16.02 12.49 -13.61
CA PRO A 313 -16.70 12.98 -12.40
C PRO A 313 -17.75 12.01 -11.83
N GLY A 314 -18.26 11.09 -12.66
CA GLY A 314 -19.23 10.06 -12.24
C GLY A 314 -18.61 8.80 -11.65
N ASP A 315 -17.28 8.69 -11.58
CA ASP A 315 -16.58 7.51 -11.08
C ASP A 315 -16.41 7.54 -9.54
N PHE A 316 -16.72 8.65 -8.88
CA PHE A 316 -16.55 8.83 -7.43
C PHE A 316 -17.80 8.49 -6.61
N PRO A 317 -17.64 8.01 -5.36
CA PRO A 317 -16.38 7.55 -4.77
C PRO A 317 -16.00 6.16 -5.30
N VAL A 318 -14.70 5.92 -5.55
CA VAL A 318 -14.20 4.56 -5.73
C VAL A 318 -13.92 3.97 -4.35
N LYS A 319 -14.57 2.85 -4.01
CA LYS A 319 -14.41 2.14 -2.74
C LYS A 319 -13.99 0.70 -3.02
N LEU A 320 -12.77 0.33 -2.60
CA LEU A 320 -12.18 -0.99 -2.81
C LEU A 320 -11.78 -1.64 -1.50
N THR A 321 -11.99 -2.94 -1.37
CA THR A 321 -11.48 -3.74 -0.26
C THR A 321 -10.70 -4.94 -0.78
N ALA A 322 -9.66 -5.32 -0.05
CA ALA A 322 -8.88 -6.51 -0.35
C ALA A 322 -8.34 -7.14 0.95
N TYR A 323 -8.31 -8.45 0.97
CA TYR A 323 -7.51 -9.23 1.90
C TYR A 323 -6.11 -9.46 1.31
N THR A 324 -5.08 -9.23 2.11
CA THR A 324 -3.73 -9.71 1.81
C THR A 324 -2.99 -10.17 3.07
N PRO A 325 -2.09 -11.17 2.97
CA PRO A 325 -0.98 -11.23 3.89
C PRO A 325 -0.13 -9.98 3.70
N CYS A 326 0.38 -9.45 4.81
CA CYS A 326 1.21 -8.26 4.87
C CYS A 326 2.58 -8.64 5.42
N PHE A 327 3.65 -8.10 4.82
CA PHE A 327 5.03 -8.48 5.14
C PHE A 327 5.83 -7.25 5.54
N ARG A 328 6.37 -7.25 6.77
CA ARG A 328 7.19 -6.15 7.31
C ARG A 328 8.43 -6.71 8.02
N ARG A 329 9.59 -6.17 7.73
CA ARG A 329 10.84 -6.60 8.40
C ARG A 329 10.95 -6.10 9.84
N GLU A 330 10.14 -5.11 10.21
CA GLU A 330 10.12 -4.53 11.56
C GLU A 330 11.53 -4.08 12.03
N ALA A 331 12.34 -3.58 11.10
CA ALA A 331 13.75 -3.24 11.33
C ALA A 331 13.92 -2.13 12.40
N GLY A 332 12.93 -1.23 12.54
CA GLY A 332 12.92 -0.15 13.53
C GLY A 332 12.22 -0.50 14.84
N SER A 333 11.89 -1.77 15.13
CA SER A 333 11.04 -2.16 16.25
C SER A 333 11.77 -2.44 17.56
N ALA A 334 13.09 -2.24 17.63
CA ALA A 334 13.88 -2.48 18.83
C ALA A 334 13.33 -1.69 20.04
N GLY A 335 13.02 -2.40 21.14
CA GLY A 335 12.46 -1.81 22.37
C GLY A 335 10.93 -1.63 22.37
N ARG A 336 10.21 -1.93 21.27
CA ARG A 336 8.76 -1.96 21.22
C ARG A 336 8.22 -3.32 21.66
N GLU A 337 7.00 -3.31 22.19
CA GLU A 337 6.35 -4.56 22.61
C GLU A 337 6.10 -5.49 21.42
N SER A 338 6.57 -6.75 21.57
CA SER A 338 6.49 -7.78 20.52
C SER A 338 6.00 -9.13 21.04
N ARG A 339 5.42 -9.17 22.26
CA ARG A 339 4.97 -10.43 22.85
C ARG A 339 3.81 -11.05 22.04
N GLY A 340 3.96 -12.32 21.70
CA GLY A 340 2.93 -13.08 20.99
C GLY A 340 2.67 -12.57 19.58
N MET A 341 1.41 -12.20 19.28
CA MET A 341 0.97 -11.72 17.95
C MET A 341 0.93 -10.20 17.80
N ILE A 342 1.33 -9.43 18.81
CA ILE A 342 1.20 -7.96 18.78
C ILE A 342 2.01 -7.35 17.65
N ARG A 343 3.19 -7.96 17.34
CA ARG A 343 4.08 -7.52 16.25
C ARG A 343 4.68 -8.73 15.54
N MET A 344 4.40 -8.84 14.24
CA MET A 344 4.81 -9.99 13.43
C MET A 344 5.36 -9.54 12.08
N HIS A 345 6.28 -10.34 11.50
CA HIS A 345 6.82 -10.13 10.16
C HIS A 345 5.83 -10.44 9.04
N GLN A 346 4.91 -11.37 9.29
CA GLN A 346 3.82 -11.70 8.40
C GLN A 346 2.50 -11.71 9.18
N PHE A 347 1.49 -11.01 8.67
CA PHE A 347 0.17 -10.96 9.27
C PHE A 347 -0.89 -10.72 8.19
N ASP A 348 -2.14 -11.05 8.52
CA ASP A 348 -3.27 -10.86 7.61
C ASP A 348 -3.99 -9.53 7.89
N LYS A 349 -4.42 -8.85 6.83
CA LYS A 349 -5.17 -7.59 6.92
C LYS A 349 -6.22 -7.51 5.81
N VAL A 350 -7.43 -7.08 6.18
CA VAL A 350 -8.42 -6.58 5.23
C VAL A 350 -8.26 -5.07 5.16
N GLU A 351 -8.07 -4.54 3.97
CA GLU A 351 -7.81 -3.12 3.72
C GLU A 351 -8.96 -2.46 3.00
N LEU A 352 -9.22 -1.21 3.32
CA LEU A 352 -10.17 -0.33 2.68
C LEU A 352 -9.41 0.78 1.97
N VAL A 353 -9.69 0.99 0.69
CA VAL A 353 -9.09 2.08 -0.11
C VAL A 353 -10.19 2.88 -0.76
N ASN A 354 -10.14 4.20 -0.59
CA ASN A 354 -11.06 5.11 -1.22
C ASN A 354 -10.32 6.10 -2.12
N ILE A 355 -10.89 6.39 -3.29
CA ILE A 355 -10.42 7.44 -4.20
C ILE A 355 -11.61 8.38 -4.42
N VAL A 356 -11.39 9.67 -4.16
CA VAL A 356 -12.45 10.68 -4.15
C VAL A 356 -12.01 11.99 -4.79
N ALA A 357 -12.97 12.87 -5.05
CA ALA A 357 -12.69 14.26 -5.37
C ALA A 357 -12.11 14.97 -4.13
N PRO A 358 -11.24 16.00 -4.30
CA PRO A 358 -10.60 16.70 -3.19
C PRO A 358 -11.56 17.25 -2.13
N GLU A 359 -12.69 17.78 -2.57
CA GLU A 359 -13.72 18.39 -1.73
C GLU A 359 -14.41 17.41 -0.77
N ASP A 360 -14.42 16.11 -1.09
CA ASP A 360 -15.11 15.08 -0.31
C ASP A 360 -14.18 14.34 0.64
N SER A 361 -12.85 14.58 0.59
CA SER A 361 -11.86 13.67 1.19
C SER A 361 -11.95 13.57 2.72
N PHE A 362 -12.17 14.66 3.44
CA PHE A 362 -12.26 14.61 4.90
C PHE A 362 -13.61 14.07 5.39
N ALA A 363 -14.70 14.36 4.69
CA ALA A 363 -15.99 13.72 4.94
C ALA A 363 -15.89 12.19 4.71
N GLN A 364 -15.18 11.78 3.66
CA GLN A 364 -14.94 10.36 3.39
C GLN A 364 -14.02 9.70 4.42
N LEU A 365 -13.09 10.44 5.05
CA LEU A 365 -12.27 9.93 6.14
C LEU A 365 -13.14 9.58 7.36
N GLU A 366 -14.10 10.43 7.73
CA GLU A 366 -15.05 10.15 8.81
C GLU A 366 -15.89 8.89 8.51
N ILE A 367 -16.40 8.76 7.28
CA ILE A 367 -17.17 7.59 6.86
C ILE A 367 -16.31 6.32 6.94
N LEU A 368 -15.10 6.34 6.39
CA LEU A 368 -14.18 5.20 6.40
C LEU A 368 -13.81 4.78 7.82
N THR A 369 -13.58 5.75 8.71
CA THR A 369 -13.28 5.47 10.12
C THR A 369 -14.47 4.82 10.83
N ALA A 370 -15.69 5.33 10.63
CA ALA A 370 -16.91 4.73 11.17
C ALA A 370 -17.18 3.31 10.62
N GLU A 371 -16.84 3.05 9.37
CA GLU A 371 -16.93 1.71 8.75
C GLU A 371 -15.95 0.73 9.39
N ALA A 372 -14.74 1.16 9.73
CA ALA A 372 -13.77 0.36 10.48
C ALA A 372 -14.19 0.14 11.95
N GLU A 373 -14.72 1.17 12.62
CA GLU A 373 -15.28 1.07 13.99
C GLU A 373 -16.43 0.06 14.07
N THR A 374 -17.25 -0.04 13.03
CA THR A 374 -18.38 -1.00 12.93
C THR A 374 -17.95 -2.46 13.15
N VAL A 375 -16.74 -2.82 12.73
CA VAL A 375 -16.16 -4.15 12.97
C VAL A 375 -16.13 -4.46 14.45
N LEU A 376 -15.56 -3.56 15.27
CA LEU A 376 -15.40 -3.74 16.71
C LEU A 376 -16.75 -3.73 17.43
N GLN A 377 -17.68 -2.86 16.99
CA GLN A 377 -19.03 -2.79 17.51
C GLN A 377 -19.79 -4.12 17.33
N LEU A 378 -19.72 -4.71 16.13
CA LEU A 378 -20.35 -5.99 15.83
C LEU A 378 -19.72 -7.16 16.57
N LEU A 379 -18.43 -7.08 16.87
CA LEU A 379 -17.73 -8.06 17.69
C LEU A 379 -17.91 -7.83 19.19
N GLY A 380 -18.53 -6.71 19.61
CA GLY A 380 -18.75 -6.37 21.02
C GLY A 380 -17.47 -6.01 21.77
N LEU A 381 -16.46 -5.47 21.08
CA LEU A 381 -15.16 -5.13 21.65
C LEU A 381 -15.09 -3.63 21.99
N HIS A 382 -14.70 -3.33 23.24
CA HIS A 382 -14.47 -1.94 23.68
C HIS A 382 -13.27 -1.34 22.95
N TYR A 383 -13.42 -0.12 22.43
CA TYR A 383 -12.36 0.60 21.73
C TYR A 383 -12.40 2.12 22.02
N ARG A 384 -11.32 2.78 21.68
CA ARG A 384 -11.23 4.22 21.54
C ARG A 384 -10.67 4.58 20.17
N THR A 385 -11.05 5.74 19.65
CA THR A 385 -10.48 6.34 18.44
C THR A 385 -9.71 7.57 18.86
N ILE A 386 -8.45 7.66 18.44
CA ILE A 386 -7.56 8.80 18.66
C ILE A 386 -7.29 9.49 17.33
N GLU A 387 -7.08 10.80 17.35
CA GLU A 387 -6.60 11.55 16.20
C GLU A 387 -5.10 11.76 16.35
N LEU A 388 -4.32 11.37 15.33
CA LEU A 388 -2.87 11.50 15.40
C LEU A 388 -2.45 12.95 15.25
N CYS A 389 -1.56 13.39 16.12
CA CYS A 389 -0.97 14.73 16.08
C CYS A 389 0.09 14.84 14.97
N THR A 390 0.51 16.06 14.70
CA THR A 390 1.46 16.38 13.61
C THR A 390 2.78 15.63 13.69
N GLY A 391 3.27 15.29 14.87
CA GLY A 391 4.54 14.56 15.07
C GLY A 391 4.40 13.05 14.93
N ASP A 392 3.17 12.51 15.02
CA ASP A 392 2.91 11.06 14.98
C ASP A 392 2.27 10.58 13.68
N ILE A 393 1.62 11.44 12.88
CA ILE A 393 1.03 11.03 11.59
C ILE A 393 2.04 10.41 10.66
N GLY A 394 1.63 9.37 9.91
CA GLY A 394 2.46 8.65 8.94
C GLY A 394 3.03 9.55 7.84
N PHE A 395 4.17 9.16 7.25
CA PHE A 395 4.93 9.95 6.27
C PHE A 395 4.08 10.50 5.11
N SER A 396 3.17 9.70 4.57
CA SER A 396 2.32 10.08 3.43
C SER A 396 1.01 10.75 3.84
N SER A 397 0.63 10.71 5.14
CA SER A 397 -0.67 11.14 5.63
C SER A 397 -0.73 12.65 5.85
N ALA A 398 -1.92 13.23 5.58
CA ALA A 398 -2.28 14.59 5.95
C ALA A 398 -3.12 14.64 7.24
N LYS A 399 -3.96 13.63 7.48
CA LYS A 399 -4.76 13.46 8.69
C LYS A 399 -5.03 11.97 8.90
N THR A 400 -4.99 11.51 10.16
CA THR A 400 -5.15 10.09 10.50
C THR A 400 -5.93 9.93 11.80
N TYR A 401 -6.83 8.95 11.81
CA TYR A 401 -7.45 8.40 13.00
C TYR A 401 -6.97 6.98 13.22
N ASP A 402 -6.52 6.66 14.45
CA ASP A 402 -6.23 5.30 14.86
C ASP A 402 -7.33 4.77 15.77
N ILE A 403 -7.76 3.54 15.52
CA ILE A 403 -8.74 2.82 16.32
C ILE A 403 -7.97 1.81 17.16
N GLU A 404 -8.10 1.94 18.47
CA GLU A 404 -7.40 1.12 19.46
C GLU A 404 -8.40 0.30 20.29
N VAL A 405 -8.30 -1.01 20.20
CA VAL A 405 -9.14 -1.95 20.94
C VAL A 405 -8.53 -2.27 22.31
N TRP A 406 -9.36 -2.42 23.33
CA TRP A 406 -8.91 -2.86 24.64
C TRP A 406 -8.61 -4.35 24.67
N ALA A 407 -7.46 -4.75 25.17
CA ALA A 407 -7.05 -6.13 25.38
C ALA A 407 -6.85 -6.39 26.89
N PRO A 408 -7.80 -7.08 27.56
CA PRO A 408 -7.82 -7.15 29.01
C PRO A 408 -6.70 -8.00 29.61
N GLY A 409 -6.23 -9.05 28.96
CA GLY A 409 -5.09 -9.87 29.40
C GLY A 409 -3.74 -9.15 29.18
N HIS A 410 -3.64 -8.34 28.15
CA HIS A 410 -2.53 -7.41 27.91
C HIS A 410 -2.58 -6.21 28.86
N GLY A 411 -3.78 -5.79 29.28
CA GLY A 411 -3.98 -4.65 30.18
C GLY A 411 -3.83 -3.28 29.50
N GLY A 412 -3.95 -3.21 28.18
CA GLY A 412 -3.74 -1.99 27.37
C GLY A 412 -4.59 -1.93 26.12
N TYR A 413 -4.50 -0.77 25.43
CA TYR A 413 -5.08 -0.60 24.11
C TYR A 413 -4.11 -1.05 23.03
N LEU A 414 -4.63 -1.68 21.97
CA LEU A 414 -3.89 -2.13 20.80
C LEU A 414 -4.49 -1.48 19.56
N GLU A 415 -3.71 -0.76 18.78
CA GLU A 415 -4.11 -0.22 17.48
C GLU A 415 -4.48 -1.36 16.52
N VAL A 416 -5.70 -1.39 16.03
CA VAL A 416 -6.21 -2.39 15.06
C VAL A 416 -6.51 -1.81 13.69
N SER A 417 -6.66 -0.49 13.59
CA SER A 417 -6.87 0.19 12.32
C SER A 417 -6.30 1.58 12.38
N SER A 418 -5.65 1.99 11.29
CA SER A 418 -5.20 3.36 11.05
C SER A 418 -5.89 3.84 9.79
N CYS A 419 -6.74 4.88 9.91
CA CYS A 419 -7.54 5.46 8.84
C CYS A 419 -6.96 6.80 8.43
N SER A 420 -6.43 6.90 7.21
CA SER A 420 -5.66 8.06 6.75
C SER A 420 -6.23 8.69 5.49
N CYS A 421 -6.19 10.02 5.43
CA CYS A 421 -6.33 10.81 4.21
C CYS A 421 -4.96 11.29 3.76
N PHE A 422 -4.62 11.05 2.50
CA PHE A 422 -3.33 11.45 1.92
C PHE A 422 -3.42 12.73 1.08
N GLY A 423 -4.62 13.29 0.91
CA GLY A 423 -4.83 14.35 -0.07
C GLY A 423 -4.42 13.88 -1.46
N ASP A 424 -3.76 14.73 -2.23
CA ASP A 424 -3.28 14.43 -3.57
C ASP A 424 -1.85 13.82 -3.62
N TYR A 425 -1.24 13.55 -2.46
CA TYR A 425 0.14 13.12 -2.33
C TYR A 425 0.46 11.83 -3.08
N GLN A 426 -0.34 10.78 -2.87
CA GLN A 426 -0.20 9.50 -3.60
C GLN A 426 -0.66 9.64 -5.05
N ALA A 427 -1.74 10.36 -5.30
CA ALA A 427 -2.27 10.57 -6.65
C ALA A 427 -1.27 11.28 -7.56
N ARG A 428 -0.48 12.22 -7.04
CA ARG A 428 0.63 12.86 -7.78
C ARG A 428 1.71 11.86 -8.17
N ARG A 429 2.13 11.00 -7.24
CA ARG A 429 3.11 9.94 -7.51
C ARG A 429 2.63 8.96 -8.57
N MET A 430 1.36 8.56 -8.49
CA MET A 430 0.74 7.59 -9.39
C MET A 430 0.19 8.21 -10.67
N LYS A 431 0.17 9.55 -10.82
CA LYS A 431 -0.49 10.28 -11.92
C LYS A 431 -2.00 9.97 -12.00
N LEU A 432 -2.62 9.70 -10.86
CA LEU A 432 -4.05 9.47 -10.76
C LEU A 432 -4.80 10.80 -10.77
N ARG A 433 -5.58 11.03 -11.81
CA ARG A 433 -6.28 12.29 -12.07
C ARG A 433 -7.74 12.04 -12.41
N TYR A 434 -8.51 13.10 -12.35
CA TYR A 434 -9.88 13.11 -12.86
C TYR A 434 -10.15 14.38 -13.67
N LYS A 435 -11.19 14.34 -14.50
CA LYS A 435 -11.75 15.53 -15.14
C LYS A 435 -12.79 16.14 -14.23
N ASP A 436 -12.59 17.40 -13.82
CA ASP A 436 -13.58 18.16 -13.06
C ASP A 436 -14.75 18.60 -13.94
N ALA A 437 -15.73 19.27 -13.34
CA ALA A 437 -16.92 19.75 -14.05
C ALA A 437 -16.61 20.74 -15.20
N ASP A 438 -15.48 21.45 -15.12
CA ASP A 438 -14.98 22.36 -16.16
C ASP A 438 -14.15 21.62 -17.22
N GLY A 439 -14.00 20.31 -17.15
CA GLY A 439 -13.17 19.50 -18.05
C GLY A 439 -11.66 19.60 -17.81
N LYS A 440 -11.22 20.23 -16.70
CA LYS A 440 -9.82 20.34 -16.33
C LYS A 440 -9.33 19.08 -15.59
N ASN A 441 -8.09 18.69 -15.85
CA ASN A 441 -7.47 17.58 -15.15
C ASN A 441 -7.00 18.02 -13.76
N ARG A 442 -7.52 17.37 -12.69
CA ARG A 442 -7.12 17.55 -11.29
C ARG A 442 -6.62 16.23 -10.72
N PHE A 443 -5.83 16.27 -9.66
CA PHE A 443 -5.46 15.08 -8.92
C PHE A 443 -6.60 14.64 -8.01
N CYS A 444 -6.83 13.31 -7.94
CA CYS A 444 -7.72 12.73 -6.97
C CYS A 444 -7.12 12.83 -5.57
N HIS A 445 -7.95 12.66 -4.54
CA HIS A 445 -7.49 12.36 -3.19
C HIS A 445 -7.64 10.86 -2.92
N THR A 446 -6.69 10.30 -2.15
CA THR A 446 -6.69 8.90 -1.75
C THR A 446 -6.79 8.78 -0.25
N LEU A 447 -7.49 7.75 0.20
CA LEU A 447 -7.64 7.39 1.61
C LEU A 447 -7.45 5.88 1.75
N ASN A 448 -6.95 5.46 2.90
CA ASN A 448 -6.99 4.07 3.30
C ASN A 448 -7.45 3.91 4.75
N GLY A 449 -7.84 2.71 5.11
CA GLY A 449 -8.06 2.29 6.48
C GLY A 449 -8.01 0.78 6.57
N SER A 450 -7.54 0.24 7.69
CA SER A 450 -7.65 -1.19 7.90
C SER A 450 -9.07 -1.54 8.29
N GLY A 451 -9.68 -2.42 7.56
CA GLY A 451 -10.96 -3.00 7.91
C GLY A 451 -10.92 -4.13 8.95
N THR A 452 -9.86 -4.54 9.49
CA THR A 452 -8.89 -4.35 10.54
C THR A 452 -7.59 -5.18 10.32
N ALA A 453 -6.54 -4.91 11.13
CA ALA A 453 -5.37 -5.79 11.21
C ALA A 453 -5.69 -6.99 12.12
N LEU A 454 -5.72 -8.19 11.52
CA LEU A 454 -6.23 -9.38 12.19
C LEU A 454 -5.47 -9.78 13.48
N PRO A 455 -4.13 -9.69 13.58
CA PRO A 455 -3.46 -10.18 14.78
C PRO A 455 -3.93 -9.52 16.07
N ARG A 456 -3.96 -8.19 16.09
CA ARG A 456 -4.37 -7.44 17.28
C ARG A 456 -5.87 -7.55 17.55
N LEU A 457 -6.70 -7.65 16.50
CA LEU A 457 -8.11 -7.98 16.61
C LEU A 457 -8.29 -9.38 17.25
N TYR A 458 -7.50 -10.35 16.78
CA TYR A 458 -7.51 -11.71 17.31
C TYR A 458 -7.13 -11.74 18.79
N VAL A 459 -6.09 -11.01 19.20
CA VAL A 459 -5.69 -10.82 20.59
C VAL A 459 -6.86 -10.31 21.43
N ALA A 460 -7.43 -9.18 21.04
CA ALA A 460 -8.52 -8.55 21.78
C ALA A 460 -9.77 -9.46 21.86
N LEU A 461 -10.07 -10.17 20.77
CA LEU A 461 -11.19 -11.11 20.72
C LEU A 461 -11.00 -12.29 21.71
N LEU A 462 -9.85 -12.94 21.69
CA LEU A 462 -9.56 -14.04 22.63
C LEU A 462 -9.61 -13.56 24.07
N GLU A 463 -8.94 -12.45 24.36
CA GLU A 463 -8.80 -11.94 25.72
C GLU A 463 -10.13 -11.40 26.27
N THR A 464 -10.99 -10.80 25.42
CA THR A 464 -12.30 -10.31 25.83
C THR A 464 -13.32 -11.46 26.01
N CYS A 465 -13.26 -12.46 25.15
CA CYS A 465 -14.28 -13.52 25.07
C CYS A 465 -13.99 -14.73 25.94
N GLN A 466 -12.88 -14.76 26.71
CA GLN A 466 -12.52 -15.87 27.62
C GLN A 466 -13.51 -16.02 28.76
N GLN A 467 -13.70 -17.26 29.19
CA GLN A 467 -14.61 -17.63 30.29
C GLN A 467 -13.81 -18.24 31.46
N ALA A 468 -14.42 -18.28 32.65
CA ALA A 468 -13.81 -18.83 33.85
C ALA A 468 -13.42 -20.33 33.72
N ASP A 469 -14.11 -21.08 32.87
CA ASP A 469 -13.82 -22.49 32.59
C ASP A 469 -12.70 -22.70 31.56
N GLY A 470 -12.11 -21.63 31.06
CA GLY A 470 -11.05 -21.65 30.03
C GLY A 470 -11.57 -21.75 28.59
N SER A 471 -12.88 -21.72 28.34
CA SER A 471 -13.46 -21.66 27.01
C SER A 471 -13.44 -20.22 26.47
N ILE A 472 -13.62 -20.05 25.13
CA ILE A 472 -13.81 -18.75 24.46
C ILE A 472 -15.22 -18.72 23.89
N ARG A 473 -16.08 -17.81 24.36
CA ARG A 473 -17.43 -17.61 23.85
C ARG A 473 -17.38 -16.62 22.67
N LEU A 474 -17.58 -17.12 21.46
CA LEU A 474 -17.45 -16.34 20.23
C LEU A 474 -18.62 -15.36 20.04
N PRO A 475 -18.38 -14.15 19.52
CA PRO A 475 -19.45 -13.22 19.11
C PRO A 475 -20.42 -13.85 18.11
N GLY A 476 -21.71 -13.51 18.24
CA GLY A 476 -22.78 -14.10 17.42
C GLY A 476 -22.56 -13.93 15.90
N VAL A 477 -21.98 -12.83 15.47
CA VAL A 477 -21.68 -12.55 14.06
C VAL A 477 -20.67 -13.51 13.42
N LEU A 478 -19.88 -14.24 14.24
CA LEU A 478 -18.90 -15.22 13.76
C LEU A 478 -19.45 -16.65 13.71
N HIS A 479 -20.63 -16.93 14.32
CA HIS A 479 -21.15 -18.29 14.45
C HIS A 479 -21.34 -18.98 13.10
N ASP A 480 -21.87 -18.26 12.11
CA ASP A 480 -22.09 -18.81 10.78
C ASP A 480 -20.82 -19.07 9.99
N TYR A 481 -19.79 -18.28 10.19
CA TYR A 481 -18.48 -18.47 9.54
C TYR A 481 -17.72 -19.65 10.15
N LEU A 482 -17.78 -19.82 11.47
CA LEU A 482 -17.10 -20.90 12.20
C LEU A 482 -17.92 -22.19 12.26
N LYS A 483 -19.26 -22.09 12.10
CA LYS A 483 -20.21 -23.18 12.42
C LYS A 483 -20.03 -23.70 13.87
N ALA A 484 -19.79 -22.74 14.77
CA ALA A 484 -19.57 -22.98 16.20
C ALA A 484 -19.86 -21.70 16.99
N LYS A 485 -20.19 -21.83 18.26
CA LYS A 485 -20.47 -20.72 19.19
C LYS A 485 -19.33 -20.48 20.18
N GLU A 486 -18.49 -21.48 20.38
CA GLU A 486 -17.40 -21.41 21.35
C GLU A 486 -16.21 -22.31 20.96
N ILE A 487 -15.06 -22.00 21.54
CA ILE A 487 -13.88 -22.86 21.57
C ILE A 487 -13.80 -23.41 22.97
N LEU A 488 -13.88 -24.76 23.11
CA LEU A 488 -13.82 -25.45 24.38
C LEU A 488 -12.41 -25.48 24.96
N PRO A 489 -12.21 -25.76 26.25
CA PRO A 489 -10.89 -25.81 26.88
C PRO A 489 -9.90 -26.81 26.26
N ASP A 490 -10.39 -27.82 25.54
CA ASP A 490 -9.54 -28.77 24.79
C ASP A 490 -9.14 -28.27 23.39
N GLY A 491 -9.60 -27.08 23.00
CA GLY A 491 -9.35 -26.46 21.70
C GLY A 491 -10.33 -26.88 20.59
N THR A 492 -11.37 -27.63 20.89
CA THR A 492 -12.40 -28.02 19.92
C THR A 492 -13.49 -26.95 19.79
N LEU A 493 -14.16 -26.93 18.64
CA LEU A 493 -15.24 -25.98 18.32
C LEU A 493 -16.60 -26.63 18.62
N ARG A 494 -17.47 -25.91 19.35
CA ARG A 494 -18.85 -26.33 19.65
C ARG A 494 -19.89 -25.30 19.25
#